data_b001b82110e6b744c6fa12a118816362
#
_entry.id   b001b82110e6b744c6fa12a118816362
#
_cell.length_a   1.000
_cell.length_b   1.000
_cell.length_c   1.000
_cell.angle_alpha   90.00
_cell.angle_beta   90.00
_cell.angle_gamma   90.00
#
_symmetry.space_group_name_H-M   'P 1'
#
loop_
_entity.id
_entity.type
_entity.pdbx_description
1 polymer ?
#
loop_
_entity_poly.entity_id
_entity_poly.type
_entity_poly.pdbx_seq_one_letter_code
_entity_poly.pdbx_strand_id
1 'polypeptide(L)'
;MIKRSLFFNFIYKIVFLMLLILLTVFAFSYLVHNGSGYVREEASKSERKSSYIGVAGGIIISGFTFVRFLELTEHISRHRKYLKIMTEELSPTPDFETIEEEADFHDKELKILIYKNCLITYHNYFCFRKIDSQIWQIFLNKYQKYSRYKGKKSKSLLPPKFFLIVRNQDYREQFMPFRYKEKNWSRFRSYLADHYSAIELDEQVREIET
;
A
#
# COMPACT_ATOMS: atom_id res chain seq x y z
N MET A 1 -13.43 13.90 5.27
CA MET A 1 -12.03 13.85 4.79
C MET A 1 -11.58 12.43 4.42
N ILE A 2 -11.90 11.42 5.24
CA ILE A 2 -11.60 9.99 4.99
C ILE A 2 -12.12 9.57 3.62
N LYS A 3 -13.44 9.74 3.38
CA LYS A 3 -14.11 9.42 2.11
C LYS A 3 -13.39 10.04 0.91
N ARG A 4 -13.06 11.34 1.01
CA ARG A 4 -12.33 12.07 -0.04
C ARG A 4 -10.92 11.50 -0.28
N SER A 5 -10.17 11.21 0.80
CA SER A 5 -8.81 10.64 0.70
C SER A 5 -8.81 9.26 0.04
N LEU A 6 -9.74 8.38 0.43
CA LEU A 6 -9.89 7.05 -0.16
C LEU A 6 -10.32 7.12 -1.62
N PHE A 7 -11.28 8.02 -1.94
CA PHE A 7 -11.77 8.22 -3.30
C PHE A 7 -10.66 8.70 -4.25
N PHE A 8 -9.91 9.75 -3.88
CA PHE A 8 -8.79 10.22 -4.71
C PHE A 8 -7.69 9.18 -4.90
N ASN A 9 -7.35 8.45 -3.84
CA ASN A 9 -6.34 7.40 -3.93
C ASN A 9 -6.79 6.25 -4.85
N PHE A 10 -8.08 5.93 -4.83
CA PHE A 10 -8.67 4.91 -5.68
C PHE A 10 -8.73 5.36 -7.15
N ILE A 11 -9.20 6.58 -7.43
CA ILE A 11 -9.22 7.15 -8.78
C ILE A 11 -7.81 7.21 -9.36
N TYR A 12 -6.83 7.71 -8.59
CA TYR A 12 -5.45 7.76 -9.07
C TYR A 12 -4.94 6.39 -9.52
N LYS A 13 -5.21 5.34 -8.74
CA LYS A 13 -4.80 3.97 -9.10
C LYS A 13 -5.50 3.46 -10.34
N ILE A 14 -6.80 3.76 -10.52
CA ILE A 14 -7.55 3.37 -11.72
C ILE A 14 -7.00 4.11 -12.94
N VAL A 15 -6.83 5.42 -12.87
CA VAL A 15 -6.29 6.22 -13.99
C VAL A 15 -4.90 5.74 -14.37
N PHE A 16 -4.04 5.49 -13.39
CA PHE A 16 -2.71 4.96 -13.65
C PHE A 16 -2.74 3.57 -14.30
N LEU A 17 -3.65 2.69 -13.85
CA LEU A 17 -3.83 1.37 -14.48
C LEU A 17 -4.35 1.50 -15.92
N MET A 18 -5.29 2.41 -16.20
CA MET A 18 -5.77 2.66 -17.56
C MET A 18 -4.65 3.15 -18.49
N LEU A 19 -3.79 4.05 -18.00
CA LEU A 19 -2.61 4.49 -18.75
C LEU A 19 -1.66 3.34 -19.07
N LEU A 20 -1.41 2.45 -18.12
CA LEU A 20 -0.58 1.27 -18.33
C LEU A 20 -1.20 0.31 -19.35
N ILE A 21 -2.52 0.11 -19.32
CA ILE A 21 -3.23 -0.72 -20.32
C ILE A 21 -3.09 -0.10 -21.71
N LEU A 22 -3.28 1.22 -21.84
CA LEU A 22 -3.09 1.93 -23.10
C LEU A 22 -1.66 1.76 -23.65
N LEU A 23 -0.65 1.91 -22.79
CA LEU A 23 0.75 1.68 -23.16
C LEU A 23 1.00 0.24 -23.60
N THR A 24 0.39 -0.73 -22.92
CA THR A 24 0.48 -2.15 -23.29
C THR A 24 -0.12 -2.40 -24.67
N VAL A 25 -1.33 -1.86 -24.93
CA VAL A 25 -2.01 -1.98 -26.23
C VAL A 25 -1.18 -1.32 -27.34
N PHE A 26 -0.63 -0.12 -27.07
CA PHE A 26 0.21 0.58 -28.03
C PHE A 26 1.49 -0.21 -28.34
N ALA A 27 2.17 -0.74 -27.32
CA ALA A 27 3.36 -1.59 -27.49
C ALA A 27 3.05 -2.84 -28.31
N PHE A 28 1.89 -3.48 -28.06
CA PHE A 28 1.45 -4.66 -28.81
C PHE A 28 1.11 -4.31 -30.25
N SER A 29 0.40 -3.20 -30.50
CA SER A 29 0.08 -2.72 -31.85
C SER A 29 1.35 -2.39 -32.64
N TYR A 30 2.32 -1.75 -32.01
CA TYR A 30 3.62 -1.47 -32.59
C TYR A 30 4.36 -2.77 -32.98
N LEU A 31 4.31 -3.80 -32.11
CA LEU A 31 4.91 -5.11 -32.36
C LEU A 31 4.24 -5.83 -33.53
N VAL A 32 2.92 -5.81 -33.62
CA VAL A 32 2.17 -6.43 -34.73
C VAL A 32 2.48 -5.73 -36.05
N HIS A 33 2.53 -4.39 -36.02
CA HIS A 33 2.80 -3.60 -37.22
C HIS A 33 4.24 -3.76 -37.73
N ASN A 34 5.22 -3.76 -36.81
CA ASN A 34 6.63 -3.89 -37.19
C ASN A 34 7.18 -5.33 -37.11
N GLY A 35 6.46 -6.24 -36.44
CA GLY A 35 6.85 -7.64 -36.27
C GLY A 35 6.79 -8.46 -37.58
N SER A 36 6.09 -7.95 -38.61
CA SER A 36 6.17 -8.53 -39.98
C SER A 36 7.60 -8.50 -40.54
N GLY A 37 8.47 -7.61 -40.05
CA GLY A 37 9.91 -7.61 -40.35
C GLY A 37 10.70 -8.79 -39.75
N TYR A 38 10.12 -9.48 -38.74
CA TYR A 38 10.78 -10.64 -38.12
C TYR A 38 10.81 -11.90 -39.00
N VAL A 39 9.82 -12.00 -39.89
CA VAL A 39 9.65 -13.15 -40.78
C VAL A 39 10.34 -12.93 -42.13
N ARG A 40 10.79 -11.69 -42.43
CA ARG A 40 11.55 -11.41 -43.64
C ARG A 40 13.01 -11.79 -43.46
N GLU A 41 13.51 -12.74 -44.24
CA GLU A 41 14.91 -13.14 -44.29
C GLU A 41 15.87 -11.96 -44.62
N GLU A 42 15.35 -10.89 -45.23
CA GLU A 42 16.08 -9.69 -45.67
C GLU A 42 16.14 -8.55 -44.63
N ALA A 43 15.59 -8.75 -43.43
CA ALA A 43 15.59 -7.69 -42.39
C ALA A 43 17.02 -7.33 -41.94
N SER A 44 17.32 -6.05 -41.97
CA SER A 44 18.64 -5.52 -41.52
C SER A 44 18.89 -5.84 -40.04
N LYS A 45 20.17 -5.90 -39.62
CA LYS A 45 20.53 -6.08 -38.19
C LYS A 45 19.88 -5.05 -37.28
N SER A 46 19.69 -3.82 -37.78
CA SER A 46 19.07 -2.71 -37.04
C SER A 46 17.57 -2.96 -36.79
N GLU A 47 16.83 -3.46 -37.79
CA GLU A 47 15.40 -3.78 -37.66
C GLU A 47 15.16 -4.95 -36.71
N ARG A 48 16.00 -5.99 -36.76
CA ARG A 48 15.92 -7.11 -35.80
C ARG A 48 16.16 -6.63 -34.37
N LYS A 49 17.15 -5.76 -34.13
CA LYS A 49 17.45 -5.22 -32.80
C LYS A 49 16.29 -4.36 -32.27
N SER A 50 15.69 -3.52 -33.11
CA SER A 50 14.53 -2.70 -32.76
C SER A 50 13.32 -3.56 -32.36
N SER A 51 13.09 -4.65 -33.08
CA SER A 51 12.00 -5.60 -32.81
C SER A 51 12.20 -6.32 -31.45
N TYR A 52 13.43 -6.76 -31.13
CA TYR A 52 13.72 -7.38 -29.82
C TYR A 52 13.47 -6.40 -28.65
N ILE A 53 13.90 -5.14 -28.79
CA ILE A 53 13.67 -4.11 -27.77
C ILE A 53 12.17 -3.87 -27.56
N GLY A 54 11.40 -3.84 -28.66
CA GLY A 54 9.95 -3.70 -28.59
C GLY A 54 9.26 -4.86 -27.88
N VAL A 55 9.62 -6.12 -28.19
CA VAL A 55 9.10 -7.32 -27.52
C VAL A 55 9.42 -7.31 -26.02
N ALA A 56 10.69 -7.09 -25.67
CA ALA A 56 11.11 -7.05 -24.28
C ALA A 56 10.39 -5.94 -23.50
N GLY A 57 10.28 -4.74 -24.08
CA GLY A 57 9.52 -3.63 -23.51
C GLY A 57 8.04 -3.96 -23.28
N GLY A 58 7.39 -4.57 -24.26
CA GLY A 58 5.98 -5.01 -24.17
C GLY A 58 5.76 -6.02 -23.03
N ILE A 59 6.64 -7.01 -22.90
CA ILE A 59 6.57 -8.00 -21.81
C ILE A 59 6.71 -7.33 -20.44
N ILE A 60 7.70 -6.42 -20.28
CA ILE A 60 7.95 -5.71 -19.02
C ILE A 60 6.74 -4.85 -18.65
N ILE A 61 6.19 -4.07 -19.59
CA ILE A 61 5.02 -3.21 -19.35
C ILE A 61 3.80 -4.07 -18.99
N SER A 62 3.56 -5.18 -19.70
CA SER A 62 2.44 -6.10 -19.42
C SER A 62 2.56 -6.72 -18.03
N GLY A 63 3.75 -7.19 -17.65
CA GLY A 63 4.02 -7.71 -16.30
C GLY A 63 3.77 -6.68 -15.22
N PHE A 64 4.24 -5.44 -15.42
CA PHE A 64 4.02 -4.35 -14.47
C PHE A 64 2.53 -3.98 -14.37
N THR A 65 1.81 -3.93 -15.49
CA THR A 65 0.35 -3.69 -15.53
C THR A 65 -0.41 -4.75 -14.75
N PHE A 66 -0.04 -6.03 -14.93
CA PHE A 66 -0.65 -7.14 -14.20
C PHE A 66 -0.42 -7.04 -12.69
N VAL A 67 0.79 -6.73 -12.25
CA VAL A 67 1.09 -6.53 -10.81
C VAL A 67 0.25 -5.39 -10.23
N ARG A 68 0.11 -4.26 -10.94
CA ARG A 68 -0.72 -3.13 -10.49
C ARG A 68 -2.21 -3.47 -10.46
N PHE A 69 -2.68 -4.30 -11.36
CA PHE A 69 -4.05 -4.81 -11.32
C PHE A 69 -4.29 -5.68 -10.08
N LEU A 70 -3.37 -6.60 -9.76
CA LEU A 70 -3.46 -7.42 -8.55
C LEU A 70 -3.44 -6.55 -7.28
N GLU A 71 -2.56 -5.55 -7.18
CA GLU A 71 -2.54 -4.62 -6.05
C GLU A 71 -3.87 -3.87 -5.89
N LEU A 72 -4.49 -3.43 -6.98
CA LEU A 72 -5.77 -2.75 -6.95
C LEU A 72 -6.90 -3.67 -6.46
N THR A 73 -6.98 -4.90 -6.98
CA THR A 73 -7.99 -5.88 -6.56
C THR A 73 -7.84 -6.26 -5.08
N GLU A 74 -6.61 -6.42 -4.61
CA GLU A 74 -6.32 -6.66 -3.21
C GLU A 74 -6.78 -5.49 -2.32
N HIS A 75 -6.50 -4.25 -2.71
CA HIS A 75 -6.94 -3.06 -1.96
C HIS A 75 -8.48 -2.95 -1.89
N ILE A 76 -9.18 -3.25 -2.98
CA ILE A 76 -10.65 -3.28 -3.00
C ILE A 76 -11.18 -4.35 -2.06
N SER A 77 -10.63 -5.56 -2.14
CA SER A 77 -11.03 -6.68 -1.30
C SER A 77 -10.82 -6.36 0.19
N ARG A 78 -9.65 -5.84 0.55
CA ARG A 78 -9.33 -5.42 1.93
C ARG A 78 -10.25 -4.30 2.40
N HIS A 79 -10.49 -3.30 1.57
CA HIS A 79 -11.40 -2.19 1.90
C HIS A 79 -12.81 -2.72 2.22
N ARG A 80 -13.38 -3.57 1.37
CA ARG A 80 -14.69 -4.18 1.60
C ARG A 80 -14.74 -5.02 2.87
N LYS A 81 -13.69 -5.84 3.10
CA LYS A 81 -13.57 -6.64 4.31
C LYS A 81 -13.62 -5.78 5.57
N TYR A 82 -12.83 -4.72 5.64
CA TYR A 82 -12.77 -3.87 6.83
C TYR A 82 -14.01 -3.00 7.01
N LEU A 83 -14.68 -2.58 5.94
CA LEU A 83 -15.99 -1.93 6.06
C LEU A 83 -17.01 -2.89 6.66
N LYS A 84 -17.04 -4.15 6.23
CA LYS A 84 -17.94 -5.15 6.80
C LYS A 84 -17.66 -5.36 8.30
N ILE A 85 -16.41 -5.52 8.71
CA ILE A 85 -16.02 -5.65 10.12
C ILE A 85 -16.47 -4.42 10.91
N MET A 86 -16.26 -3.21 10.39
CA MET A 86 -16.71 -1.97 11.03
C MET A 86 -18.23 -1.95 11.22
N THR A 87 -18.99 -2.38 10.21
CA THR A 87 -20.45 -2.45 10.28
C THR A 87 -20.94 -3.45 11.34
N GLU A 88 -20.23 -4.56 11.51
CA GLU A 88 -20.54 -5.58 12.51
C GLU A 88 -20.20 -5.10 13.94
N GLU A 89 -19.09 -4.38 14.11
CA GLU A 89 -18.61 -3.91 15.43
C GLU A 89 -19.28 -2.61 15.91
N LEU A 90 -19.65 -1.73 14.98
CA LEU A 90 -20.28 -0.45 15.25
C LEU A 90 -21.73 -0.46 14.78
N SER A 91 -22.65 -0.85 15.64
CA SER A 91 -24.09 -0.82 15.35
C SER A 91 -24.81 0.22 16.22
N PRO A 92 -25.50 1.23 15.65
CA PRO A 92 -25.62 1.53 14.21
C PRO A 92 -24.31 1.99 13.59
N THR A 93 -24.08 1.63 12.33
CA THR A 93 -22.85 2.01 11.62
C THR A 93 -22.83 3.53 11.39
N PRO A 94 -21.86 4.26 11.96
CA PRO A 94 -21.73 5.69 11.73
C PRO A 94 -21.22 5.95 10.29
N ASP A 95 -21.54 7.09 9.74
CA ASP A 95 -20.91 7.54 8.52
C ASP A 95 -19.49 8.06 8.79
N PHE A 96 -18.72 8.29 7.71
CA PHE A 96 -17.33 8.75 7.86
C PHE A 96 -17.24 10.20 8.38
N GLU A 97 -18.26 11.02 8.24
CA GLU A 97 -18.28 12.38 8.75
C GLU A 97 -18.42 12.35 10.27
N THR A 98 -19.39 11.59 10.78
CA THR A 98 -19.56 11.34 12.21
C THR A 98 -18.31 10.76 12.85
N ILE A 99 -17.66 9.76 12.20
CA ILE A 99 -16.40 9.20 12.69
C ILE A 99 -15.29 10.26 12.78
N GLU A 100 -15.21 11.18 11.81
CA GLU A 100 -14.19 12.24 11.81
C GLU A 100 -14.47 13.31 12.86
N GLU A 101 -15.72 13.64 13.12
CA GLU A 101 -16.14 14.68 14.07
C GLU A 101 -16.06 14.21 15.52
N GLU A 102 -16.44 12.97 15.78
CA GLU A 102 -16.48 12.38 17.12
C GLU A 102 -15.20 11.58 17.48
N ALA A 103 -14.17 11.62 16.64
CA ALA A 103 -12.93 10.88 16.90
C ALA A 103 -12.21 11.35 18.14
N ASP A 104 -11.86 10.42 19.04
CA ASP A 104 -11.06 10.65 20.25
C ASP A 104 -9.65 11.15 19.89
N PHE A 105 -9.12 10.65 18.79
CA PHE A 105 -7.86 11.09 18.19
C PHE A 105 -7.96 11.09 16.67
N HIS A 106 -7.50 12.16 16.03
CA HIS A 106 -7.45 12.23 14.55
C HIS A 106 -6.17 12.94 14.08
N ASP A 107 -5.33 12.23 13.35
CA ASP A 107 -4.18 12.79 12.66
C ASP A 107 -4.32 12.64 11.13
N LYS A 108 -4.60 13.78 10.49
CA LYS A 108 -4.83 13.87 9.04
C LYS A 108 -3.58 13.61 8.21
N GLU A 109 -2.41 13.83 8.79
CA GLU A 109 -1.12 13.63 8.12
C GLU A 109 -0.69 12.15 8.15
N LEU A 110 -0.86 11.50 9.30
CA LEU A 110 -0.62 10.06 9.44
C LEU A 110 -1.70 9.22 8.75
N LYS A 111 -2.89 9.80 8.51
CA LYS A 111 -4.07 9.06 8.06
C LYS A 111 -4.53 8.01 9.07
N ILE A 112 -4.50 8.40 10.35
CA ILE A 112 -4.88 7.59 11.50
C ILE A 112 -5.94 8.33 12.29
N LEU A 113 -6.92 7.59 12.81
CA LEU A 113 -7.84 8.09 13.83
C LEU A 113 -8.23 6.98 14.81
N ILE A 114 -8.67 7.36 16.00
CA ILE A 114 -9.29 6.49 17.00
C ILE A 114 -10.71 6.99 17.24
N TYR A 115 -11.66 6.08 17.15
CA TYR A 115 -13.08 6.33 17.35
C TYR A 115 -13.70 5.18 18.14
N LYS A 116 -14.29 5.47 19.33
CA LYS A 116 -14.92 4.46 20.19
C LYS A 116 -14.06 3.21 20.40
N ASN A 117 -12.81 3.41 20.80
CA ASN A 117 -11.81 2.35 20.97
C ASN A 117 -11.51 1.55 19.68
N CYS A 118 -11.74 2.12 18.52
CA CYS A 118 -11.40 1.51 17.25
C CYS A 118 -10.31 2.30 16.55
N LEU A 119 -9.21 1.62 16.25
CA LEU A 119 -8.12 2.16 15.45
C LEU A 119 -8.44 2.05 13.97
N ILE A 120 -8.42 3.16 13.28
CA ILE A 120 -8.75 3.26 11.86
C ILE A 120 -7.58 3.90 11.13
N THR A 121 -7.16 3.29 10.02
CA THR A 121 -6.22 3.90 9.08
C THR A 121 -6.82 3.95 7.69
N TYR A 122 -6.45 5.01 6.91
CA TYR A 122 -7.06 5.26 5.60
C TYR A 122 -6.07 5.81 4.57
N HIS A 123 -4.81 5.34 4.63
CA HIS A 123 -3.77 5.80 3.70
C HIS A 123 -3.93 5.20 2.30
N ASN A 124 -3.84 3.89 2.15
CA ASN A 124 -3.93 3.17 0.87
C ASN A 124 -5.30 2.51 0.65
N TYR A 125 -5.87 2.02 1.72
CA TYR A 125 -7.22 1.48 1.81
C TYR A 125 -7.71 1.69 3.25
N PHE A 126 -9.02 1.55 3.45
CA PHE A 126 -9.61 1.60 4.78
C PHE A 126 -9.22 0.35 5.56
N CYS A 127 -8.73 0.52 6.76
CA CYS A 127 -8.38 -0.54 7.67
C CYS A 127 -8.95 -0.22 9.04
N PHE A 128 -9.53 -1.22 9.70
CA PHE A 128 -10.26 -1.08 10.96
C PHE A 128 -9.82 -2.17 11.93
N ARG A 129 -9.62 -1.78 13.19
CA ARG A 129 -9.34 -2.71 14.29
C ARG A 129 -9.88 -2.16 15.59
N LYS A 130 -10.71 -2.94 16.29
CA LYS A 130 -11.12 -2.64 17.65
C LYS A 130 -9.94 -2.85 18.61
N ILE A 131 -9.71 -1.88 19.47
CA ILE A 131 -8.71 -1.97 20.55
C ILE A 131 -9.44 -2.57 21.76
N ASP A 132 -9.28 -3.86 21.94
CA ASP A 132 -9.87 -4.64 23.02
C ASP A 132 -8.77 -5.27 23.88
N SER A 133 -9.17 -6.01 24.93
CA SER A 133 -8.24 -6.69 25.84
C SER A 133 -7.35 -7.76 25.17
N GLN A 134 -7.66 -8.14 23.94
CA GLN A 134 -6.83 -9.10 23.19
C GLN A 134 -5.63 -8.44 22.53
N ILE A 135 -5.63 -7.09 22.37
CA ILE A 135 -4.50 -6.36 21.80
C ILE A 135 -3.49 -6.11 22.89
N TRP A 136 -2.29 -6.62 22.72
CA TRP A 136 -1.21 -6.43 23.68
C TRP A 136 -0.05 -5.58 23.13
N GLN A 137 0.09 -5.46 21.81
CA GLN A 137 1.16 -4.69 21.20
C GLN A 137 0.71 -3.91 19.96
N ILE A 138 1.10 -2.65 19.88
CA ILE A 138 1.02 -1.83 18.67
C ILE A 138 2.41 -1.29 18.40
N PHE A 139 2.95 -1.57 17.22
CA PHE A 139 4.30 -1.13 16.89
C PHE A 139 4.45 -0.61 15.47
N LEU A 140 5.40 0.31 15.33
CA LEU A 140 5.86 0.81 14.05
C LEU A 140 6.85 -0.17 13.46
N ASN A 141 6.56 -0.69 12.27
CA ASN A 141 7.51 -1.50 11.53
C ASN A 141 8.03 -0.73 10.31
N LYS A 142 9.33 -0.50 10.30
CA LYS A 142 10.05 0.13 9.19
C LYS A 142 10.73 -0.95 8.36
N TYR A 143 10.25 -1.16 7.14
CA TYR A 143 10.89 -2.04 6.17
C TYR A 143 11.89 -1.27 5.34
N GLN A 144 13.17 -1.59 5.49
CA GLN A 144 14.25 -1.02 4.69
C GLN A 144 14.89 -2.09 3.82
N LYS A 145 14.89 -1.88 2.51
CA LYS A 145 15.60 -2.74 1.57
C LYS A 145 17.08 -2.34 1.52
N TYR A 146 17.94 -3.33 1.40
CA TYR A 146 19.36 -3.14 1.14
C TYR A 146 19.85 -4.17 0.12
N SER A 147 20.95 -3.86 -0.56
CA SER A 147 21.65 -4.79 -1.44
C SER A 147 23.06 -4.99 -0.93
N ARG A 148 23.63 -6.19 -1.15
CA ARG A 148 25.05 -6.47 -0.89
C ARG A 148 25.79 -6.58 -2.20
N TYR A 149 26.83 -5.75 -2.37
CA TYR A 149 27.75 -5.83 -3.48
C TYR A 149 29.18 -6.00 -2.96
N LYS A 150 29.87 -7.05 -3.37
CA LYS A 150 31.24 -7.41 -2.91
C LYS A 150 31.39 -7.36 -1.38
N GLY A 151 30.42 -7.92 -0.65
CA GLY A 151 30.41 -7.94 0.81
C GLY A 151 30.05 -6.63 1.51
N LYS A 152 29.91 -5.52 0.78
CA LYS A 152 29.51 -4.22 1.33
C LYS A 152 28.00 -4.07 1.26
N LYS A 153 27.37 -3.76 2.42
CA LYS A 153 25.97 -3.43 2.52
C LYS A 153 25.73 -2.01 2.02
N SER A 154 24.87 -1.85 1.01
CA SER A 154 24.42 -0.54 0.56
C SER A 154 22.91 -0.40 0.74
N LYS A 155 22.44 0.75 1.24
CA LYS A 155 21.01 1.02 1.36
C LYS A 155 20.38 1.12 -0.02
N SER A 156 19.19 0.54 -0.19
CA SER A 156 18.39 0.73 -1.40
C SER A 156 18.07 2.21 -1.59
N LEU A 157 18.06 2.67 -2.84
CA LEU A 157 17.57 4.01 -3.22
C LEU A 157 16.06 4.16 -3.01
N LEU A 158 15.33 3.04 -2.85
CA LEU A 158 13.90 3.07 -2.57
C LEU A 158 13.64 3.54 -1.14
N PRO A 159 12.68 4.45 -0.93
CA PRO A 159 12.33 4.90 0.42
C PRO A 159 11.81 3.74 1.26
N PRO A 160 12.06 3.78 2.59
CA PRO A 160 11.55 2.77 3.50
C PRO A 160 10.02 2.75 3.49
N LYS A 161 9.44 1.56 3.64
CA LYS A 161 7.99 1.40 3.84
C LYS A 161 7.70 1.30 5.33
N PHE A 162 6.67 1.99 5.77
CA PHE A 162 6.22 1.99 7.15
C PHE A 162 4.85 1.34 7.26
N PHE A 163 4.68 0.50 8.27
CA PHE A 163 3.41 -0.12 8.63
C PHE A 163 3.18 -0.01 10.12
N LEU A 164 1.95 0.28 10.49
CA LEU A 164 1.48 0.09 11.83
C LEU A 164 1.04 -1.37 11.96
N ILE A 165 1.58 -2.07 12.93
CA ILE A 165 1.24 -3.47 13.18
C ILE A 165 0.55 -3.57 14.52
N VAL A 166 -0.64 -4.16 14.51
CA VAL A 166 -1.41 -4.48 15.70
C VAL A 166 -1.33 -5.99 15.93
N ARG A 167 -0.85 -6.39 17.09
CA ARG A 167 -0.66 -7.80 17.46
C ARG A 167 -1.59 -8.17 18.63
N ASN A 168 -2.29 -9.28 18.48
CA ASN A 168 -3.11 -9.83 19.55
C ASN A 168 -2.34 -10.87 20.40
N GLN A 169 -2.97 -11.33 21.48
CA GLN A 169 -2.38 -12.33 22.39
C GLN A 169 -2.02 -13.65 21.68
N ASP A 170 -2.71 -14.03 20.61
CA ASP A 170 -2.39 -15.22 19.78
C ASP A 170 -1.24 -14.97 18.80
N TYR A 171 -0.50 -13.86 18.93
CA TYR A 171 0.57 -13.43 18.01
C TYR A 171 0.12 -13.20 16.56
N ARG A 172 -1.18 -13.05 16.31
CA ARG A 172 -1.67 -12.69 14.99
C ARG A 172 -1.46 -11.21 14.75
N GLU A 173 -0.85 -10.90 13.63
CA GLU A 173 -0.51 -9.54 13.22
C GLU A 173 -1.50 -9.00 12.18
N GLN A 174 -1.96 -7.79 12.40
CA GLN A 174 -2.70 -7.02 11.40
C GLN A 174 -1.85 -5.84 10.94
N PHE A 175 -1.56 -5.81 9.66
CA PHE A 175 -0.82 -4.72 9.02
C PHE A 175 -1.79 -3.61 8.63
N MET A 176 -1.61 -2.43 9.17
CA MET A 176 -2.43 -1.26 8.93
C MET A 176 -1.59 -0.20 8.18
N PRO A 177 -1.93 0.13 6.92
CA PRO A 177 -1.17 1.11 6.16
C PRO A 177 -1.43 2.51 6.69
N PHE A 178 -0.38 3.30 6.89
CA PHE A 178 -0.47 4.68 7.28
C PHE A 178 0.66 5.51 6.65
N ARG A 179 0.59 6.82 6.76
CA ARG A 179 1.63 7.72 6.25
C ARG A 179 2.54 8.14 7.39
N TYR A 180 3.77 7.64 7.40
CA TYR A 180 4.71 7.98 8.46
C TYR A 180 5.20 9.43 8.37
N LYS A 181 5.12 10.14 9.51
CA LYS A 181 5.75 11.43 9.79
C LYS A 181 6.20 11.40 11.24
N GLU A 182 7.49 11.57 11.51
CA GLU A 182 8.10 11.38 12.83
C GLU A 182 7.43 12.22 13.93
N LYS A 183 7.26 13.54 13.71
CA LYS A 183 6.59 14.43 14.66
C LYS A 183 5.17 13.99 15.02
N ASN A 184 4.41 13.58 14.01
CA ASN A 184 3.01 13.16 14.21
C ASN A 184 2.94 11.77 14.84
N TRP A 185 3.90 10.90 14.50
CA TRP A 185 4.03 9.58 15.11
C TRP A 185 4.28 9.68 16.62
N SER A 186 5.17 10.56 17.07
CA SER A 186 5.44 10.79 18.49
C SER A 186 4.17 11.22 19.24
N ARG A 187 3.34 12.11 18.64
CA ARG A 187 2.06 12.54 19.22
C ARG A 187 1.06 11.38 19.32
N PHE A 188 0.96 10.55 18.28
CA PHE A 188 0.08 9.38 18.30
C PHE A 188 0.53 8.35 19.34
N ARG A 189 1.85 8.11 19.44
CA ARG A 189 2.43 7.23 20.46
C ARG A 189 2.14 7.71 21.88
N SER A 190 2.31 9.02 22.16
CA SER A 190 1.94 9.60 23.46
C SER A 190 0.46 9.40 23.76
N TYR A 191 -0.42 9.67 22.80
CA TYR A 191 -1.86 9.44 22.95
C TYR A 191 -2.18 7.98 23.32
N LEU A 192 -1.57 7.00 22.63
CA LEU A 192 -1.75 5.58 22.95
C LEU A 192 -1.25 5.24 24.36
N ALA A 193 -0.08 5.76 24.76
CA ALA A 193 0.48 5.53 26.09
C ALA A 193 -0.42 6.06 27.21
N ASP A 194 -1.04 7.23 26.98
CA ASP A 194 -1.90 7.88 27.97
C ASP A 194 -3.27 7.18 28.11
N HIS A 195 -3.83 6.66 27.01
CA HIS A 195 -5.20 6.13 27.00
C HIS A 195 -5.26 4.59 26.98
N TYR A 196 -4.19 3.92 26.57
CA TYR A 196 -4.10 2.46 26.44
C TYR A 196 -2.84 1.91 27.09
N SER A 197 -2.64 2.20 28.37
CA SER A 197 -1.42 1.86 29.14
C SER A 197 -1.10 0.35 29.20
N ALA A 198 -2.07 -0.52 28.95
CA ALA A 198 -1.87 -1.96 28.89
C ALA A 198 -1.25 -2.43 27.56
N ILE A 199 -1.16 -1.55 26.55
CA ILE A 199 -0.63 -1.89 25.24
C ILE A 199 0.86 -1.56 25.17
N GLU A 200 1.67 -2.54 24.83
CA GLU A 200 3.09 -2.32 24.57
C GLU A 200 3.29 -1.54 23.26
N LEU A 201 4.05 -0.46 23.32
CA LEU A 201 4.36 0.39 22.17
C LEU A 201 5.84 0.24 21.80
N ASP A 202 6.13 -0.27 20.60
CA ASP A 202 7.48 -0.53 20.14
C ASP A 202 7.73 0.01 18.71
N GLU A 203 9.01 0.08 18.34
CA GLU A 203 9.46 0.45 17.01
C GLU A 203 10.47 -0.56 16.53
N GLN A 204 10.17 -1.21 15.42
CA GLN A 204 11.02 -2.25 14.85
C GLN A 204 11.53 -1.84 13.45
N VAL A 205 12.81 -2.09 13.20
CA VAL A 205 13.41 -1.93 11.88
C VAL A 205 13.68 -3.32 11.32
N ARG A 206 12.96 -3.69 10.26
CA ARG A 206 13.22 -4.94 9.53
C ARG A 206 13.99 -4.61 8.24
N GLU A 207 15.15 -5.20 8.13
CA GLU A 207 15.98 -5.09 6.95
C GLU A 207 15.73 -6.28 6.02
N ILE A 208 15.48 -6.00 4.75
CA ILE A 208 15.24 -7.04 3.72
C ILE A 208 16.35 -6.93 2.67
N GLU A 209 17.09 -8.01 2.49
CA GLU A 209 18.06 -8.14 1.41
C GLU A 209 17.34 -8.37 0.08
N THR A 210 17.76 -7.65 -0.98
CA THR A 210 17.21 -7.74 -2.34
C THR A 210 18.25 -8.16 -3.34
#